data_72e500ad4be8b8a219b1266ce27ae6f9
#
_entry.id   72e500ad4be8b8a219b1266ce27ae6f9
#
_cell.length_a   1.000
_cell.length_b   1.000
_cell.length_c   1.000
_cell.angle_alpha   90.00
_cell.angle_beta   90.00
_cell.angle_gamma   90.00
#
_symmetry.space_group_name_H-M   'P 1'
#
loop_
_entity.id
_entity.type
_entity.pdbx_description
1 polymer ?
#
loop_
_entity_poly.entity_id
_entity_poly.type
_entity_poly.pdbx_seq_one_letter_code
_entity_poly.pdbx_strand_id
1 'polypeptide(L)'
;MMATQSKDERGKRRRDVKMEFIIPSEPQLPEKRISESQEIQLDIIARTNFNFFKGREIAEWLRKNHKMWRAVLLPLNFISLRDMDDGHWHADTLYIYPEDGYQFALEEIMREQFHADETSWIGGSRAMQMLGTSEVADKSYVILEAWWD
;
A
#
# COMPACT_ATOMS: atom_id res chain seq x y z
N MET A 1 -5.75 -63.73 14.68
CA MET A 1 -5.88 -63.17 14.53
C MET A 1 -5.59 -62.34 14.22
N MET A 2 -5.67 -62.39 13.97
CA MET A 2 -5.57 -61.52 13.81
C MET A 2 -5.67 -60.61 13.53
N ALA A 3 -5.77 -60.63 13.46
CA ALA A 3 -6.02 -59.61 13.33
C ALA A 3 -5.99 -58.75 13.39
N THR A 4 -5.96 -58.73 13.51
CA THR A 4 -6.08 -57.75 13.73
C THR A 4 -5.56 -56.91 13.46
N GLN A 5 -5.40 -56.92 13.07
CA GLN A 5 -5.20 -56.02 12.99
C GLN A 5 -5.10 -55.19 12.47
N SER A 6 -5.41 -55.46 12.11
CA SER A 6 -5.69 -54.51 11.68
C SER A 6 -5.96 -53.69 11.64
N LYS A 7 -6.01 -53.77 11.99
CA LYS A 7 -6.46 -52.81 12.16
C LYS A 7 -6.02 -51.92 12.31
N ASP A 8 -5.80 -51.92 12.15
CA ASP A 8 -5.64 -50.97 12.36
C ASP A 8 -5.06 -50.40 11.93
N GLU A 9 -4.80 -50.65 11.37
CA GLU A 9 -4.65 -49.85 11.02
C GLU A 9 -5.10 -49.26 10.47
N ARG A 10 -5.45 -49.66 10.49
CA ARG A 10 -6.26 -48.90 10.14
C ARG A 10 -6.51 -47.88 10.58
N GLY A 11 -6.38 -47.50 10.86
CA GLY A 11 -6.77 -46.39 11.28
C GLY A 11 -5.99 -45.46 11.38
N LYS A 12 -5.22 -45.71 11.10
CA LYS A 12 -4.66 -44.70 11.06
C LYS A 12 -4.22 -44.08 10.14
N ARG A 13 -4.24 -44.62 9.48
CA ARG A 13 -4.23 -43.90 8.61
C ARG A 13 -4.74 -42.99 8.21
N ARG A 14 -5.08 -42.93 8.54
CA ARG A 14 -5.79 -41.91 8.17
C ARG A 14 -5.56 -40.77 8.54
N ARG A 15 -4.97 -40.72 8.67
CA ARG A 15 -4.89 -39.57 8.93
C ARG A 15 -4.15 -38.79 8.55
N ASP A 16 -4.01 -39.16 7.98
CA ASP A 16 -3.72 -38.41 7.57
C ASP A 16 -3.71 -37.77 6.80
N VAL A 17 -3.72 -38.33 6.54
CA VAL A 17 -4.27 -37.68 5.82
C VAL A 17 -4.63 -36.82 5.67
N LYS A 18 -4.47 -36.84 5.83
CA LYS A 18 -5.14 -35.92 5.77
C LYS A 18 -4.88 -34.91 5.67
N MET A 19 -4.56 -35.00 5.64
CA MET A 19 -4.70 -34.04 5.56
C MET A 19 -4.29 -33.29 4.97
N GLU A 20 -4.12 -33.45 4.53
CA GLU A 20 -4.19 -32.79 3.99
C GLU A 20 -4.37 -32.31 3.23
N PHE A 21 -4.28 -32.74 3.17
CA PHE A 21 -4.89 -32.21 2.51
C PHE A 21 -5.21 -31.71 2.09
N ILE A 22 -5.12 -32.15 1.92
CA ILE A 22 -5.72 -31.52 1.49
C ILE A 22 -6.53 -30.99 1.22
N ILE A 23 -6.62 -30.63 1.57
CA ILE A 23 -7.69 -29.97 1.31
C ILE A 23 -7.74 -29.23 0.15
N PRO A 24 -8.55 -29.47 -0.63
CA PRO A 24 -8.64 -28.63 -1.68
C PRO A 24 -9.11 -27.44 -1.20
N SER A 25 -8.35 -26.79 -1.13
CA SER A 25 -8.60 -25.62 -0.82
C SER A 25 -9.40 -24.94 -1.76
N GLU A 26 -10.09 -24.01 -1.35
CA GLU A 26 -10.68 -23.08 -2.16
C GLU A 26 -9.68 -22.36 -2.96
N PRO A 27 -10.00 -21.91 -4.13
CA PRO A 27 -9.09 -21.17 -4.94
C PRO A 27 -8.69 -19.91 -4.21
N GLN A 28 -7.43 -19.64 -4.18
CA GLN A 28 -6.93 -18.46 -3.55
C GLN A 28 -7.10 -17.29 -4.46
N LEU A 29 -7.53 -16.15 -3.90
CA LEU A 29 -7.53 -14.90 -4.65
C LEU A 29 -6.10 -14.50 -4.96
N PRO A 30 -5.87 -13.90 -6.12
CA PRO A 30 -4.52 -13.42 -6.41
C PRO A 30 -4.09 -12.41 -5.38
N GLU A 31 -2.85 -12.45 -5.02
CA GLU A 31 -2.30 -11.45 -4.15
C GLU A 31 -2.36 -10.11 -4.83
N LYS A 32 -2.65 -9.06 -4.05
CA LYS A 32 -2.59 -7.71 -4.56
C LYS A 32 -1.16 -7.38 -4.95
N ARG A 33 -0.99 -6.84 -6.14
CA ARG A 33 0.32 -6.47 -6.64
C ARG A 33 0.36 -4.98 -6.87
N ILE A 34 1.56 -4.43 -6.71
CA ILE A 34 1.81 -3.04 -7.04
C ILE A 34 1.97 -2.97 -8.56
N SER A 35 1.22 -2.07 -9.20
CA SER A 35 1.30 -1.93 -10.66
C SER A 35 2.64 -1.37 -11.07
N GLU A 36 2.99 -1.56 -12.34
CA GLU A 36 4.27 -1.06 -12.85
C GLU A 36 4.38 0.46 -12.69
N SER A 37 3.31 1.18 -13.00
CA SER A 37 3.35 2.64 -12.87
C SER A 37 3.51 3.06 -11.40
N GLN A 38 2.95 2.31 -10.47
CA GLN A 38 3.15 2.60 -9.05
C GLN A 38 4.56 2.24 -8.62
N GLU A 39 5.18 1.19 -9.18
CA GLU A 39 6.58 0.91 -8.87
C GLU A 39 7.48 2.05 -9.32
N ILE A 40 7.21 2.61 -10.50
CA ILE A 40 7.97 3.77 -10.97
C ILE A 40 7.77 4.94 -10.00
N GLN A 41 6.55 5.15 -9.55
CA GLN A 41 6.27 6.24 -8.62
C GLN A 41 7.00 6.02 -7.30
N LEU A 42 7.04 4.79 -6.80
CA LEU A 42 7.77 4.49 -5.57
C LEU A 42 9.26 4.70 -5.74
N ASP A 43 9.80 4.41 -6.92
CA ASP A 43 11.22 4.70 -7.19
C ASP A 43 11.51 6.19 -7.14
N ILE A 44 10.60 7.00 -7.65
CA ILE A 44 10.75 8.46 -7.57
C ILE A 44 10.69 8.91 -6.11
N ILE A 45 9.72 8.39 -5.36
CA ILE A 45 9.62 8.71 -3.94
C ILE A 45 10.90 8.35 -3.20
N ALA A 46 11.45 7.17 -3.50
CA ALA A 46 12.66 6.71 -2.83
C ALA A 46 13.86 7.59 -3.08
N ARG A 47 13.86 8.33 -4.18
CA ARG A 47 14.97 9.22 -4.54
C ARG A 47 14.75 10.66 -4.10
N THR A 48 13.63 10.92 -3.41
CA THR A 48 13.25 12.26 -2.99
C THR A 48 13.60 12.44 -1.51
N ASN A 49 14.25 13.57 -1.21
CA ASN A 49 14.49 13.98 0.17
C ASN A 49 14.15 15.44 0.29
N PHE A 50 13.44 15.80 1.35
CA PHE A 50 13.13 17.20 1.61
C PHE A 50 12.87 17.34 3.11
N ASN A 51 13.80 17.97 3.83
CA ASN A 51 13.70 18.12 5.28
C ASN A 51 13.45 16.75 5.94
N PHE A 52 12.30 16.54 6.57
CA PHE A 52 11.99 15.27 7.21
C PHE A 52 11.27 14.29 6.27
N PHE A 53 11.08 14.65 5.02
CA PHE A 53 10.56 13.73 4.03
C PHE A 53 11.69 12.75 3.65
N LYS A 54 11.64 11.56 4.23
CA LYS A 54 12.66 10.53 4.00
C LYS A 54 12.13 9.55 2.97
N GLY A 55 12.30 9.89 1.70
CA GLY A 55 11.67 9.17 0.62
C GLY A 55 11.96 7.69 0.58
N ARG A 56 13.22 7.30 0.85
CA ARG A 56 13.56 5.88 0.81
C ARG A 56 12.80 5.09 1.85
N GLU A 57 12.70 5.61 3.07
CA GLU A 57 12.01 4.93 4.14
C GLU A 57 10.50 4.85 3.86
N ILE A 58 9.96 5.95 3.34
CA ILE A 58 8.54 5.98 3.00
C ILE A 58 8.22 4.97 1.90
N ALA A 59 9.05 4.93 0.85
CA ALA A 59 8.82 4.00 -0.25
C ALA A 59 8.92 2.55 0.22
N GLU A 60 9.90 2.24 1.07
CA GLU A 60 10.04 0.89 1.61
C GLU A 60 8.82 0.50 2.43
N TRP A 61 8.33 1.43 3.26
CA TRP A 61 7.16 1.16 4.07
C TRP A 61 5.93 0.94 3.19
N LEU A 62 5.76 1.77 2.17
CA LEU A 62 4.62 1.65 1.25
C LEU A 62 4.65 0.30 0.54
N ARG A 63 5.82 -0.15 0.10
CA ARG A 63 5.91 -1.46 -0.53
C ARG A 63 5.52 -2.59 0.40
N LYS A 64 6.00 -2.53 1.64
CA LYS A 64 5.68 -3.58 2.62
C LYS A 64 4.21 -3.58 3.00
N ASN A 65 3.57 -2.44 2.93
CA ASN A 65 2.20 -2.27 3.40
C ASN A 65 1.24 -1.96 2.25
N HIS A 66 1.50 -2.52 1.08
CA HIS A 66 0.72 -2.20 -0.11
C HIS A 66 -0.74 -2.62 -0.02
N LYS A 67 -1.11 -3.41 0.98
CA LYS A 67 -2.50 -3.76 1.20
C LYS A 67 -3.32 -2.61 1.75
N MET A 68 -2.67 -1.58 2.28
CA MET A 68 -3.37 -0.48 2.94
C MET A 68 -3.74 0.64 1.97
N TRP A 69 -3.17 0.65 0.77
CA TRP A 69 -3.39 1.76 -0.16
C TRP A 69 -3.58 1.23 -1.58
N ARG A 70 -4.26 2.03 -2.40
CA ARG A 70 -4.53 1.70 -3.81
C ARG A 70 -3.58 2.41 -4.74
N ALA A 71 -3.22 3.64 -4.43
CA ALA A 71 -2.34 4.43 -5.28
C ALA A 71 -1.64 5.48 -4.44
N VAL A 72 -0.44 5.86 -4.87
CA VAL A 72 0.29 6.99 -4.28
C VAL A 72 0.78 7.86 -5.43
N LEU A 73 0.92 9.14 -5.14
CA LEU A 73 1.38 10.10 -6.14
C LEU A 73 2.23 11.15 -5.45
N LEU A 74 3.40 11.39 -6.02
CA LEU A 74 4.29 12.47 -5.59
C LEU A 74 4.17 13.59 -6.62
N PRO A 75 3.48 14.68 -6.30
CA PRO A 75 3.38 15.78 -7.27
C PRO A 75 4.73 16.44 -7.41
N LEU A 76 5.09 16.70 -8.65
CA LEU A 76 6.38 17.30 -8.97
C LEU A 76 6.16 18.78 -9.19
N ASN A 77 6.21 19.54 -8.11
CA ASN A 77 6.07 20.99 -8.19
C ASN A 77 7.46 21.60 -8.31
N PHE A 78 7.61 22.57 -9.19
CA PHE A 78 8.80 23.41 -9.23
C PHE A 78 10.14 22.68 -9.39
N ILE A 79 10.22 21.85 -10.42
CA ILE A 79 11.51 21.33 -10.80
C ILE A 79 12.04 22.21 -11.92
N SER A 80 13.09 22.97 -11.62
CA SER A 80 13.71 23.79 -12.65
C SER A 80 14.72 22.94 -13.42
N LEU A 81 14.97 23.32 -14.66
CA LEU A 81 15.99 22.60 -15.44
C LEU A 81 17.36 22.67 -14.78
N ARG A 82 17.63 23.78 -14.08
CA ARG A 82 18.89 23.92 -13.34
C ARG A 82 18.99 22.86 -12.25
N ASP A 83 17.92 22.67 -11.49
CA ASP A 83 17.93 21.69 -10.41
C ASP A 83 18.05 20.27 -10.94
N MET A 84 17.40 20.00 -12.07
CA MET A 84 17.51 18.70 -12.73
C MET A 84 18.94 18.44 -13.20
N ASP A 85 19.58 19.47 -13.74
CA ASP A 85 20.96 19.37 -14.19
C ASP A 85 21.90 19.07 -13.02
N ASP A 86 21.60 19.64 -11.85
CA ASP A 86 22.38 19.40 -10.63
C ASP A 86 22.01 18.11 -9.92
N GLY A 87 21.03 17.36 -10.43
CA GLY A 87 20.61 16.12 -9.81
C GLY A 87 19.69 16.29 -8.63
N HIS A 88 19.09 17.45 -8.47
CA HIS A 88 18.18 17.71 -7.36
C HIS A 88 16.74 17.38 -7.73
N TRP A 89 16.03 16.79 -6.79
CA TRP A 89 14.65 16.40 -6.99
C TRP A 89 13.89 16.73 -5.72
N HIS A 90 12.97 17.67 -5.80
CA HIS A 90 12.27 18.17 -4.64
C HIS A 90 10.78 17.89 -4.71
N ALA A 91 10.24 17.44 -3.61
CA ALA A 91 8.80 17.36 -3.43
C ALA A 91 8.53 17.38 -1.95
N ASP A 92 7.48 18.06 -1.57
CA ASP A 92 7.12 18.23 -0.17
C ASP A 92 5.76 17.63 0.17
N THR A 93 5.10 17.01 -0.79
CA THR A 93 3.72 16.53 -0.62
C THR A 93 3.61 15.12 -1.17
N LEU A 94 2.84 14.30 -0.48
CA LEU A 94 2.54 12.95 -0.94
C LEU A 94 1.03 12.73 -0.87
N TYR A 95 0.45 12.26 -1.95
CA TYR A 95 -0.95 11.88 -1.98
C TYR A 95 -1.07 10.37 -1.88
N ILE A 96 -1.96 9.90 -1.00
CA ILE A 96 -2.22 8.47 -0.84
C ILE A 96 -3.72 8.24 -0.99
N TYR A 97 -4.07 7.31 -1.88
CA TYR A 97 -5.44 6.85 -2.03
C TYR A 97 -5.57 5.55 -1.21
N PRO A 98 -6.23 5.57 -0.04
CA PRO A 98 -6.25 4.41 0.85
C PRO A 98 -7.18 3.32 0.35
N GLU A 99 -6.91 2.09 0.75
CA GLU A 99 -7.93 1.06 0.75
C GLU A 99 -8.95 1.34 1.83
N ASP A 100 -10.16 0.83 1.64
CA ASP A 100 -11.25 1.09 2.58
C ASP A 100 -10.87 0.59 3.97
N GLY A 101 -11.11 1.44 4.95
CA GLY A 101 -10.84 1.10 6.34
C GLY A 101 -9.46 1.48 6.83
N TYR A 102 -8.55 1.88 5.93
CA TYR A 102 -7.18 2.22 6.33
C TYR A 102 -6.90 3.71 6.35
N GLN A 103 -7.92 4.53 6.13
CA GLN A 103 -7.75 5.98 5.99
C GLN A 103 -6.98 6.58 7.16
N PHE A 104 -7.51 6.40 8.36
CA PHE A 104 -6.94 7.07 9.52
C PHE A 104 -5.67 6.40 10.03
N ALA A 105 -5.51 5.11 9.76
CA ALA A 105 -4.25 4.44 10.08
C ALA A 105 -3.11 5.01 9.23
N LEU A 106 -3.37 5.24 7.95
CA LEU A 106 -2.36 5.85 7.07
C LEU A 106 -2.03 7.27 7.49
N GLU A 107 -3.05 8.03 7.89
CA GLU A 107 -2.81 9.39 8.36
C GLU A 107 -1.92 9.40 9.58
N GLU A 108 -2.20 8.52 10.52
CA GLU A 108 -1.41 8.44 11.74
C GLU A 108 0.03 8.06 11.43
N ILE A 109 0.24 7.12 10.52
CA ILE A 109 1.58 6.70 10.15
C ILE A 109 2.36 7.84 9.50
N MET A 110 1.72 8.58 8.62
CA MET A 110 2.39 9.72 7.99
C MET A 110 2.80 10.77 9.00
N ARG A 111 1.93 11.04 9.99
CA ARG A 111 2.23 12.03 11.01
C ARG A 111 3.22 11.53 12.04
N GLU A 112 3.00 10.34 12.57
CA GLU A 112 3.76 9.88 13.74
C GLU A 112 5.05 9.20 13.37
N GLN A 113 5.03 8.41 12.31
CA GLN A 113 6.22 7.66 11.92
C GLN A 113 7.08 8.43 10.95
N PHE A 114 6.48 9.14 10.01
CA PHE A 114 7.21 9.84 8.96
C PHE A 114 7.23 11.36 9.13
N HIS A 115 6.67 11.85 10.24
CA HIS A 115 6.81 13.25 10.67
C HIS A 115 6.28 14.26 9.67
N ALA A 116 5.20 13.95 9.00
CA ALA A 116 4.51 14.95 8.18
C ALA A 116 4.08 16.12 9.08
N ASP A 117 4.31 17.32 8.61
CA ASP A 117 3.94 18.51 9.38
C ASP A 117 2.46 18.75 9.35
N GLU A 118 1.83 18.45 8.22
CA GLU A 118 0.38 18.57 8.10
C GLU A 118 -0.18 17.42 7.32
N THR A 119 -1.39 17.02 7.69
CA THR A 119 -2.17 16.07 6.89
C THR A 119 -3.55 16.67 6.68
N SER A 120 -4.12 16.41 5.51
CA SER A 120 -5.47 16.83 5.21
C SER A 120 -6.13 15.82 4.30
N TRP A 121 -7.43 15.95 4.15
CA TRP A 121 -8.21 15.02 3.33
C TRP A 121 -8.82 15.74 2.15
N ILE A 122 -8.71 15.12 1.01
CA ILE A 122 -9.31 15.62 -0.22
C ILE A 122 -10.54 14.78 -0.51
N GLY A 123 -11.66 15.47 -0.75
CA GLY A 123 -12.91 14.79 -1.08
C GLY A 123 -13.66 15.58 -2.14
N GLY A 124 -14.89 15.15 -2.38
CA GLY A 124 -15.79 15.87 -3.29
C GLY A 124 -15.25 16.02 -4.69
N SER A 125 -15.44 17.20 -5.26
CA SER A 125 -15.12 17.42 -6.67
C SER A 125 -13.62 17.34 -6.95
N ARG A 126 -12.78 17.75 -6.00
CA ARG A 126 -11.35 17.66 -6.21
C ARG A 126 -10.90 16.20 -6.28
N ALA A 127 -11.46 15.36 -5.39
CA ALA A 127 -11.14 13.92 -5.43
C ALA A 127 -11.63 13.31 -6.73
N MET A 128 -12.81 13.70 -7.21
CA MET A 128 -13.31 13.23 -8.50
C MET A 128 -12.33 13.54 -9.63
N GLN A 129 -11.80 14.75 -9.63
CA GLN A 129 -10.84 15.14 -10.65
C GLN A 129 -9.56 14.34 -10.57
N MET A 130 -9.04 14.15 -9.36
CA MET A 130 -7.78 13.43 -9.17
C MET A 130 -7.91 11.96 -9.51
N LEU A 131 -9.07 11.37 -9.25
CA LEU A 131 -9.29 9.94 -9.49
C LEU A 131 -9.92 9.62 -10.82
N GLY A 132 -10.49 10.63 -11.47
CA GLY A 132 -11.15 10.41 -12.75
C GLY A 132 -12.46 9.63 -12.64
N THR A 133 -13.15 9.73 -11.51
CA THR A 133 -14.40 9.02 -11.29
C THR A 133 -15.37 9.86 -10.46
N SER A 134 -16.66 9.69 -10.70
CA SER A 134 -17.68 10.37 -9.91
C SER A 134 -18.11 9.58 -8.68
N GLU A 135 -17.57 8.38 -8.48
CA GLU A 135 -18.01 7.52 -7.39
C GLU A 135 -17.70 8.09 -6.02
N VAL A 136 -16.79 9.06 -5.94
CA VAL A 136 -16.37 9.63 -4.67
C VAL A 136 -16.97 11.01 -4.43
N ALA A 137 -17.98 11.40 -5.21
CA ALA A 137 -18.53 12.76 -5.16
C ALA A 137 -19.05 13.14 -3.76
N ASP A 138 -19.61 12.18 -3.03
CA ASP A 138 -20.17 12.43 -1.71
C ASP A 138 -19.22 12.18 -0.57
N LYS A 139 -17.97 11.83 -0.86
CA LYS A 139 -17.05 11.37 0.18
C LYS A 139 -16.07 12.45 0.54
N SER A 140 -15.69 12.49 1.82
CA SER A 140 -14.82 13.53 2.35
C SER A 140 -13.40 13.06 2.60
N TYR A 141 -13.24 11.80 2.96
CA TYR A 141 -11.93 11.27 3.35
C TYR A 141 -11.44 10.32 2.28
N VAL A 142 -11.18 10.84 1.08
CA VAL A 142 -10.88 10.02 -0.09
C VAL A 142 -9.39 9.90 -0.32
N ILE A 143 -8.68 11.03 -0.39
CA ILE A 143 -7.25 11.06 -0.65
C ILE A 143 -6.58 11.77 0.50
N LEU A 144 -5.59 11.11 1.06
CA LEU A 144 -4.79 11.71 2.12
C LEU A 144 -3.69 12.57 1.48
N GLU A 145 -3.62 13.81 1.91
CA GLU A 145 -2.54 14.70 1.51
C GLU A 145 -1.63 14.90 2.70
N ALA A 146 -0.39 14.47 2.61
CA ALA A 146 0.60 14.64 3.66
C ALA A 146 1.66 15.61 3.16
N TRP A 147 2.02 16.57 4.02
CA TRP A 147 2.90 17.66 3.65
C TRP A 147 4.03 17.80 4.67
N TRP A 148 5.22 18.08 4.17
CA TRP A 148 6.43 18.29 4.98
C TRP A 148 6.98 19.68 4.68
N ASP A 149 7.32 20.44 5.73
CA ASP A 149 7.89 21.77 5.59
C ASP A 149 9.40 21.70 5.34
#